data_5c878c31e19395c1208c8f4d57c8346b
#
_entry.id   5c878c31e19395c1208c8f4d57c8346b
#
_cell.length_a   1.000
_cell.length_b   1.000
_cell.length_c   1.000
_cell.angle_alpha   90.00
_cell.angle_beta   90.00
_cell.angle_gamma   90.00
#
_symmetry.space_group_name_H-M   'P 1'
#
loop_
_entity.id
_entity.type
_entity.pdbx_description
1 polymer ?
#
loop_
_entity_poly.entity_id
_entity_poly.type
_entity_poly.pdbx_seq_one_letter_code
_entity_poly.pdbx_strand_id
1 'polypeptide(L)'
;MNSHKERISIKFNWNATVWIVTALVVVPFIALSFLTEAYSAVGWMKYLLAGIFLVVILIVVGVMPIRLEADKEGVRLRRVLGSLVIPANAIVECKRIDNSYFHGSTKAFSIGKIKRSWDGRWYTMYATEFRNLVLVRTKKMDYIFSCTKADEFVEFVNGLK
;
A
#
# COMPACT_ATOMS: atom_id res chain seq x y z
N MET A 1 -15.45 32.21 -6.32
CA MET A 1 -14.01 32.36 -6.00
C MET A 1 -13.52 31.00 -5.55
N ASN A 2 -13.11 30.13 -6.49
CA ASN A 2 -12.59 28.80 -6.18
C ASN A 2 -11.13 28.94 -5.76
N SER A 3 -10.88 28.77 -4.46
CA SER A 3 -9.55 28.57 -3.93
C SER A 3 -8.94 27.35 -4.62
N HIS A 4 -8.06 27.53 -5.59
CA HIS A 4 -7.26 26.45 -6.16
C HIS A 4 -6.46 25.82 -5.02
N LYS A 5 -6.92 24.68 -4.51
CA LYS A 5 -6.13 23.86 -3.59
C LYS A 5 -4.82 23.52 -4.29
N GLU A 6 -3.73 24.14 -3.90
CA GLU A 6 -2.42 23.88 -4.50
C GLU A 6 -1.90 22.45 -4.24
N ARG A 7 -2.52 21.77 -3.27
CA ARG A 7 -2.12 20.42 -2.84
C ARG A 7 -3.28 19.71 -2.16
N ILE A 8 -3.43 18.44 -2.48
CA ILE A 8 -4.31 17.51 -1.75
C ILE A 8 -3.45 16.52 -0.98
N SER A 9 -3.81 16.25 0.27
CA SER A 9 -3.09 15.31 1.13
C SER A 9 -4.09 14.44 1.89
N ILE A 10 -3.99 13.14 1.69
CA ILE A 10 -4.91 12.15 2.23
C ILE A 10 -4.13 11.12 3.04
N LYS A 11 -4.52 10.93 4.29
CA LYS A 11 -3.95 9.88 5.14
C LYS A 11 -4.59 8.53 4.81
N PHE A 12 -3.79 7.48 4.81
CA PHE A 12 -4.32 6.12 4.73
C PHE A 12 -5.01 5.76 6.05
N ASN A 13 -6.19 5.20 5.94
CA ASN A 13 -6.91 4.70 7.10
C ASN A 13 -6.44 3.26 7.40
N TRP A 14 -5.81 3.09 8.55
CA TRP A 14 -5.35 1.80 9.04
C TRP A 14 -6.48 1.13 9.79
N ASN A 15 -7.27 0.34 9.06
CA ASN A 15 -8.42 -0.37 9.61
C ASN A 15 -7.97 -1.47 10.59
N ALA A 16 -8.85 -1.85 11.53
CA ALA A 16 -8.65 -2.92 12.50
C ALA A 16 -8.19 -4.23 11.84
N THR A 17 -8.62 -4.51 10.60
CA THR A 17 -8.18 -5.66 9.81
C THR A 17 -6.67 -5.75 9.65
N VAL A 18 -5.99 -4.61 9.47
CA VAL A 18 -4.52 -4.56 9.33
C VAL A 18 -3.84 -4.97 10.62
N TRP A 19 -4.34 -4.46 11.74
CA TRP A 19 -3.82 -4.80 13.07
C TRP A 19 -4.06 -6.26 13.41
N ILE A 20 -5.23 -6.81 13.05
CA ILE A 20 -5.55 -8.23 13.25
C ILE A 20 -4.61 -9.11 12.43
N VAL A 21 -4.39 -8.79 11.15
CA VAL A 21 -3.47 -9.56 10.28
C VAL A 21 -2.04 -9.46 10.80
N THR A 22 -1.61 -8.29 11.24
CA THR A 22 -0.28 -8.10 11.83
C THR A 22 -0.14 -8.92 13.11
N ALA A 23 -1.13 -8.89 13.99
CA ALA A 23 -1.13 -9.68 15.22
C ALA A 23 -1.12 -11.19 14.94
N LEU A 24 -1.91 -11.67 13.95
CA LEU A 24 -1.93 -13.07 13.52
C LEU A 24 -0.58 -13.58 12.98
N VAL A 25 0.27 -12.69 12.48
CA VAL A 25 1.62 -13.04 12.05
C VAL A 25 2.62 -12.93 13.20
N VAL A 26 2.54 -11.86 13.98
CA VAL A 26 3.51 -11.56 15.05
C VAL A 26 3.35 -12.50 16.25
N VAL A 27 2.12 -12.76 16.69
CA VAL A 27 1.86 -13.59 17.89
C VAL A 27 2.35 -15.03 17.75
N PRO A 28 2.06 -15.78 16.66
CA PRO A 28 2.61 -17.12 16.48
C PRO A 28 4.13 -17.15 16.44
N PHE A 29 4.75 -16.11 15.87
CA PHE A 29 6.20 -16.05 15.79
C PHE A 29 6.86 -15.84 17.15
N ILE A 30 6.27 -14.99 17.99
CA ILE A 30 6.70 -14.81 19.38
C ILE A 30 6.52 -16.13 20.13
N ALA A 31 5.35 -16.79 19.98
CA ALA A 31 5.08 -18.07 20.62
C ALA A 31 6.09 -19.16 20.19
N LEU A 32 6.40 -19.24 18.88
CA LEU A 32 7.41 -20.15 18.36
C LEU A 32 8.80 -19.89 18.97
N SER A 33 9.16 -18.63 19.17
CA SER A 33 10.45 -18.27 19.79
C SER A 33 10.56 -18.81 21.22
N PHE A 34 9.48 -18.79 22.00
CA PHE A 34 9.45 -19.38 23.35
C PHE A 34 9.42 -20.91 23.32
N LEU A 35 8.71 -21.53 22.36
CA LEU A 35 8.66 -22.97 22.21
C LEU A 35 10.00 -23.56 21.80
N THR A 36 10.80 -22.87 21.00
CA THR A 36 12.15 -23.32 20.61
C THR A 36 13.14 -23.33 21.78
N GLU A 37 12.91 -22.58 22.85
CA GLU A 37 13.69 -22.69 24.07
C GLU A 37 13.54 -24.06 24.75
N ALA A 38 12.34 -24.65 24.70
CA ALA A 38 12.06 -25.95 25.29
C ALA A 38 12.62 -27.13 24.48
N TYR A 39 12.89 -26.95 23.18
CA TYR A 39 13.24 -28.06 22.26
C TYR A 39 14.64 -27.91 21.62
N SER A 40 15.39 -26.85 21.81
CA SER A 40 16.61 -26.63 21.03
C SER A 40 17.88 -27.12 21.74
N ALA A 41 18.44 -28.18 21.20
CA ALA A 41 19.85 -28.52 21.42
C ALA A 41 20.84 -27.50 20.81
N VAL A 42 20.35 -26.50 20.03
CA VAL A 42 21.16 -25.54 19.27
C VAL A 42 20.75 -24.11 19.63
N GLY A 43 21.33 -23.57 20.70
CA GLY A 43 20.97 -22.27 21.27
C GLY A 43 21.11 -21.06 20.35
N TRP A 44 21.90 -21.13 19.26
CA TRP A 44 22.07 -20.01 18.31
C TRP A 44 20.91 -19.87 17.32
N MET A 45 20.14 -20.94 17.09
CA MET A 45 19.07 -20.97 16.10
C MET A 45 17.93 -19.98 16.43
N LYS A 46 17.67 -19.76 17.72
CA LYS A 46 16.69 -18.77 18.19
C LYS A 46 17.06 -17.33 17.79
N TYR A 47 18.35 -16.99 17.88
CA TYR A 47 18.83 -15.65 17.51
C TYR A 47 18.77 -15.42 16.01
N LEU A 48 19.05 -16.47 15.23
CA LEU A 48 18.94 -16.42 13.77
C LEU A 48 17.48 -16.23 13.33
N LEU A 49 16.54 -16.98 13.90
CA LEU A 49 15.11 -16.84 13.63
C LEU A 49 14.60 -15.45 14.04
N ALA A 50 14.98 -14.97 15.22
CA ALA A 50 14.60 -13.64 15.69
C ALA A 50 15.15 -12.54 14.75
N GLY A 51 16.39 -12.68 14.26
CA GLY A 51 17.01 -11.76 13.31
C GLY A 51 16.28 -11.73 11.97
N ILE A 52 15.97 -12.90 11.40
CA ILE A 52 15.18 -12.99 10.15
C ILE A 52 13.82 -12.31 10.33
N PHE A 53 13.14 -12.58 11.46
CA PHE A 53 11.84 -12.01 11.73
C PHE A 53 11.89 -10.50 11.88
N LEU A 54 12.88 -9.96 12.57
CA LEU A 54 13.10 -8.52 12.68
C LEU A 54 13.27 -7.88 11.30
N VAL A 55 14.06 -8.49 10.43
CA VAL A 55 14.26 -8.02 9.05
C VAL A 55 12.94 -8.01 8.28
N VAL A 56 12.15 -9.08 8.38
CA VAL A 56 10.83 -9.16 7.72
C VAL A 56 9.89 -8.07 8.23
N ILE A 57 9.82 -7.84 9.55
CA ILE A 57 9.02 -6.75 10.12
C ILE A 57 9.48 -5.40 9.58
N LEU A 58 10.78 -5.12 9.57
CA LEU A 58 11.32 -3.86 9.07
C LEU A 58 10.98 -3.62 7.60
N ILE A 59 11.04 -4.66 6.77
CA ILE A 59 10.64 -4.58 5.36
C ILE A 59 9.15 -4.28 5.24
N VAL A 60 8.30 -5.02 5.95
CA VAL A 60 6.85 -4.85 5.92
C VAL A 60 6.46 -3.45 6.38
N VAL A 61 6.97 -3.00 7.53
CA VAL A 61 6.73 -1.65 8.07
C VAL A 61 7.26 -0.59 7.10
N GLY A 62 8.44 -0.81 6.53
CA GLY A 62 9.07 0.14 5.60
C GLY A 62 8.25 0.43 4.35
N VAL A 63 7.54 -0.57 3.84
CA VAL A 63 6.70 -0.44 2.62
C VAL A 63 5.31 0.15 2.92
N MET A 64 4.93 0.25 4.19
CA MET A 64 3.60 0.74 4.60
C MET A 64 3.31 2.16 4.08
N PRO A 65 2.19 2.37 3.37
CA PRO A 65 1.78 3.70 2.92
C PRO A 65 1.25 4.51 4.11
N ILE A 66 1.76 5.73 4.26
CA ILE A 66 1.34 6.66 5.32
C ILE A 66 0.36 7.68 4.77
N ARG A 67 0.71 8.28 3.63
CA ARG A 67 -0.01 9.42 3.07
C ARG A 67 0.10 9.45 1.54
N LEU A 68 -1.02 9.76 0.91
CA LEU A 68 -1.10 10.04 -0.51
C LEU A 68 -1.25 11.56 -0.70
N GLU A 69 -0.37 12.13 -1.47
CA GLU A 69 -0.33 13.56 -1.76
C GLU A 69 -0.41 13.76 -3.28
N ALA A 70 -1.14 14.77 -3.72
CA ALA A 70 -1.11 15.23 -5.08
C ALA A 70 -0.88 16.74 -5.10
N ASP A 71 0.03 17.18 -5.95
CA ASP A 71 0.40 18.55 -6.18
C ASP A 71 0.65 18.81 -7.68
N LYS A 72 1.11 20.00 -8.05
CA LYS A 72 1.40 20.35 -9.45
C LYS A 72 2.50 19.50 -10.09
N GLU A 73 3.36 18.87 -9.29
CA GLU A 73 4.44 18.01 -9.76
C GLU A 73 3.92 16.58 -10.08
N GLY A 74 2.79 16.18 -9.47
CA GLY A 74 2.18 14.88 -9.67
C GLY A 74 1.63 14.24 -8.39
N VAL A 75 1.67 12.91 -8.34
CA VAL A 75 1.17 12.12 -7.21
C VAL A 75 2.35 11.53 -6.45
N ARG A 76 2.39 11.76 -5.15
CA ARG A 76 3.42 11.26 -4.25
C ARG A 76 2.80 10.38 -3.16
N LEU A 77 3.22 9.12 -3.11
CA LEU A 77 2.91 8.21 -2.02
C LEU A 77 4.05 8.23 -1.00
N ARG A 78 3.81 8.74 0.18
CA ARG A 78 4.74 8.62 1.32
C ARG A 78 4.58 7.27 2.00
N ARG A 79 5.69 6.59 2.20
CA ARG A 79 5.80 5.34 2.95
C ARG A 79 6.66 5.58 4.19
N VAL A 80 6.73 4.62 5.09
CA VAL A 80 7.63 4.69 6.25
C VAL A 80 9.08 4.84 5.78
N LEU A 81 9.49 4.00 4.82
CA LEU A 81 10.78 4.12 4.17
C LEU A 81 10.60 4.59 2.72
N GLY A 82 11.00 5.83 2.46
CA GLY A 82 11.00 6.43 1.14
C GLY A 82 9.63 6.88 0.63
N SER A 83 9.62 7.33 -0.61
CA SER A 83 8.42 7.79 -1.30
C SER A 83 8.39 7.28 -2.74
N LEU A 84 7.17 7.00 -3.22
CA LEU A 84 6.92 6.74 -4.64
C LEU A 84 6.40 8.04 -5.26
N VAL A 85 7.05 8.52 -6.30
CA VAL A 85 6.64 9.74 -7.03
C VAL A 85 6.19 9.34 -8.43
N ILE A 86 5.01 9.78 -8.81
CA ILE A 86 4.44 9.63 -10.16
C ILE A 86 4.30 11.04 -10.73
N PRO A 87 5.18 11.45 -11.64
CA PRO A 87 5.14 12.81 -12.16
C PRO A 87 3.87 13.05 -12.99
N ALA A 88 3.33 14.27 -12.95
CA ALA A 88 2.06 14.62 -13.60
C ALA A 88 2.06 14.29 -15.11
N ASN A 89 3.17 14.51 -15.80
CA ASN A 89 3.33 14.23 -17.22
C ASN A 89 3.32 12.73 -17.58
N ALA A 90 3.50 11.83 -16.60
CA ALA A 90 3.39 10.39 -16.79
C ALA A 90 1.97 9.89 -16.59
N ILE A 91 1.09 10.66 -15.97
CA ILE A 91 -0.29 10.27 -15.67
C ILE A 91 -1.14 10.38 -16.94
N VAL A 92 -1.67 9.25 -17.39
CA VAL A 92 -2.56 9.17 -18.56
C VAL A 92 -4.01 9.33 -18.13
N GLU A 93 -4.40 8.67 -17.06
CA GLU A 93 -5.78 8.63 -16.58
C GLU A 93 -5.80 8.50 -15.06
N CYS A 94 -6.73 9.22 -14.41
CA CYS A 94 -7.04 9.01 -13.00
C CYS A 94 -8.54 8.81 -12.87
N LYS A 95 -8.94 7.68 -12.27
CA LYS A 95 -10.37 7.39 -12.07
C LYS A 95 -10.62 6.58 -10.80
N ARG A 96 -11.83 6.73 -10.28
CA ARG A 96 -12.32 5.84 -9.23
C ARG A 96 -12.65 4.48 -9.83
N ILE A 97 -12.32 3.42 -9.12
CA ILE A 97 -12.62 2.05 -9.51
C ILE A 97 -13.36 1.32 -8.38
N ASP A 98 -14.24 0.43 -8.79
CA ASP A 98 -14.95 -0.46 -7.88
C ASP A 98 -14.23 -1.82 -7.75
N ASN A 99 -14.65 -2.60 -6.75
CA ASN A 99 -14.09 -3.94 -6.51
C ASN A 99 -14.26 -4.90 -7.70
N SER A 100 -15.19 -4.62 -8.61
CA SER A 100 -15.39 -5.38 -9.85
C SER A 100 -14.22 -5.32 -10.83
N TYR A 101 -13.32 -4.34 -10.66
CA TYR A 101 -12.10 -4.21 -11.47
C TYR A 101 -11.11 -5.37 -11.23
N PHE A 102 -11.25 -6.07 -10.11
CA PHE A 102 -10.37 -7.17 -9.73
C PHE A 102 -11.05 -8.51 -10.02
N HIS A 103 -10.61 -9.20 -11.04
CA HIS A 103 -11.04 -10.58 -11.31
C HIS A 103 -10.37 -11.53 -10.29
N GLY A 104 -11.21 -12.17 -9.49
CA GLY A 104 -10.83 -13.28 -8.63
C GLY A 104 -9.95 -12.94 -7.43
N SER A 105 -10.36 -13.40 -6.28
CA SER A 105 -9.59 -13.67 -5.04
C SER A 105 -8.63 -12.62 -4.45
N THR A 106 -8.59 -11.39 -4.90
CA THR A 106 -7.78 -10.36 -4.25
C THR A 106 -8.57 -9.54 -3.24
N LYS A 107 -9.38 -10.21 -2.44
CA LYS A 107 -9.98 -9.64 -1.22
C LYS A 107 -8.94 -9.42 -0.12
N ALA A 108 -7.67 -9.73 -0.40
CA ALA A 108 -6.60 -9.58 0.55
C ALA A 108 -5.89 -8.26 0.34
N PHE A 109 -5.77 -7.51 1.43
CA PHE A 109 -4.82 -6.47 1.68
C PHE A 109 -3.56 -6.59 0.77
N SER A 110 -3.23 -5.55 0.03
CA SER A 110 -2.10 -5.58 -0.88
C SER A 110 -1.29 -4.30 -0.75
N ILE A 111 -0.03 -4.47 -0.34
CA ILE A 111 0.94 -3.39 -0.29
C ILE A 111 2.07 -3.71 -1.26
N GLY A 112 2.25 -2.86 -2.27
CA GLY A 112 3.38 -2.93 -3.19
C GLY A 112 3.45 -4.18 -4.07
N LYS A 113 2.39 -4.97 -4.16
CA LYS A 113 2.38 -6.19 -4.95
C LYS A 113 2.04 -5.90 -6.41
N ILE A 114 2.93 -6.33 -7.30
CA ILE A 114 2.70 -6.22 -8.75
C ILE A 114 1.79 -7.36 -9.19
N LYS A 115 0.69 -7.03 -9.84
CA LYS A 115 -0.28 -7.98 -10.39
C LYS A 115 -0.63 -7.59 -11.83
N ARG A 116 -1.23 -8.52 -12.56
CA ARG A 116 -1.76 -8.28 -13.89
C ARG A 116 -3.22 -7.90 -13.77
N SER A 117 -3.62 -6.80 -14.40
CA SER A 117 -5.01 -6.35 -14.42
C SER A 117 -5.82 -7.12 -15.46
N TRP A 118 -7.14 -6.90 -15.45
CA TRP A 118 -8.08 -7.47 -16.43
C TRP A 118 -7.69 -7.18 -17.88
N ASP A 119 -7.21 -5.97 -18.17
CA ASP A 119 -6.77 -5.54 -19.50
C ASP A 119 -5.32 -5.97 -19.85
N GLY A 120 -4.74 -6.85 -19.06
CA GLY A 120 -3.41 -7.39 -19.29
C GLY A 120 -2.26 -6.50 -18.83
N ARG A 121 -2.52 -5.32 -18.27
CA ARG A 121 -1.51 -4.38 -17.78
C ARG A 121 -1.02 -4.77 -16.38
N TRP A 122 0.20 -4.38 -16.07
CA TRP A 122 0.76 -4.53 -14.73
C TRP A 122 0.30 -3.38 -13.83
N TYR A 123 -0.12 -3.69 -12.64
CA TYR A 123 -0.44 -2.70 -11.62
C TYR A 123 0.21 -3.00 -10.28
N THR A 124 0.49 -1.93 -9.53
CA THR A 124 0.92 -2.00 -8.14
C THR A 124 -0.18 -1.42 -7.26
N MET A 125 -0.54 -2.15 -6.22
CA MET A 125 -1.63 -1.78 -5.33
C MET A 125 -1.11 -1.38 -3.95
N TYR A 126 -1.54 -0.23 -3.48
CA TYR A 126 -1.32 0.28 -2.13
C TYR A 126 -2.68 0.58 -1.51
N ALA A 127 -3.31 -0.43 -0.96
CA ALA A 127 -4.64 -0.31 -0.40
C ALA A 127 -4.71 -0.89 1.02
N THR A 128 -5.18 -0.09 1.94
CA THR A 128 -5.51 -0.47 3.32
C THR A 128 -6.99 -0.79 3.46
N GLU A 129 -7.80 -0.37 2.49
CA GLU A 129 -9.23 -0.62 2.38
C GLU A 129 -9.58 -0.98 0.93
N PHE A 130 -10.63 -1.81 0.74
CA PHE A 130 -11.14 -2.15 -0.60
C PHE A 130 -12.29 -1.24 -1.05
N ARG A 131 -12.57 -0.21 -0.28
CA ARG A 131 -13.53 0.82 -0.62
C ARG A 131 -12.79 2.06 -1.11
N ASN A 132 -13.44 2.82 -2.00
CA ASN A 132 -12.90 4.07 -2.50
C ASN A 132 -11.49 3.93 -3.12
N LEU A 133 -11.36 3.00 -4.04
CA LEU A 133 -10.11 2.78 -4.76
C LEU A 133 -9.97 3.77 -5.91
N VAL A 134 -8.76 4.29 -6.08
CA VAL A 134 -8.40 5.18 -7.17
C VAL A 134 -7.33 4.52 -8.01
N LEU A 135 -7.56 4.47 -9.31
CA LEU A 135 -6.60 4.03 -10.32
C LEU A 135 -5.89 5.25 -10.88
N VAL A 136 -4.58 5.27 -10.78
CA VAL A 136 -3.69 6.21 -11.47
C VAL A 136 -2.97 5.44 -12.55
N ARG A 137 -3.39 5.62 -13.80
CA ARG A 137 -2.81 4.97 -14.96
C ARG A 137 -1.63 5.77 -15.49
N THR A 138 -0.51 5.11 -15.72
CA THR A 138 0.65 5.72 -16.36
C THR A 138 1.00 4.99 -17.67
N LYS A 139 1.93 5.55 -18.43
CA LYS A 139 2.40 4.91 -19.68
C LYS A 139 3.05 3.54 -19.45
N LYS A 140 3.66 3.31 -18.28
CA LYS A 140 4.41 2.08 -17.97
C LYS A 140 3.59 1.07 -17.18
N MET A 141 2.89 1.52 -16.15
CA MET A 141 2.13 0.64 -15.25
C MET A 141 1.00 1.43 -14.57
N ASP A 142 0.08 0.70 -13.99
CA ASP A 142 -1.04 1.25 -13.26
C ASP A 142 -0.78 1.20 -11.75
N TYR A 143 -1.24 2.22 -11.03
CA TYR A 143 -1.16 2.31 -9.58
C TYR A 143 -2.56 2.40 -8.99
N ILE A 144 -2.81 1.65 -7.92
CA ILE A 144 -4.10 1.63 -7.26
C ILE A 144 -3.89 2.01 -5.80
N PHE A 145 -4.64 3.00 -5.35
CA PHE A 145 -4.58 3.51 -3.99
C PHE A 145 -5.95 3.44 -3.33
N SER A 146 -6.00 3.10 -2.04
CA SER A 146 -7.21 3.37 -1.24
C SER A 146 -7.19 4.83 -0.77
N CYS A 147 -8.31 5.51 -0.95
CA CYS A 147 -8.39 6.94 -0.73
C CYS A 147 -9.76 7.31 -0.14
N THR A 148 -9.79 7.82 1.10
CA THR A 148 -11.05 8.21 1.76
C THR A 148 -11.79 9.33 1.04
N LYS A 149 -11.07 10.15 0.26
CA LYS A 149 -11.59 11.27 -0.54
C LYS A 149 -11.32 11.03 -2.02
N ALA A 150 -11.77 9.86 -2.53
CA ALA A 150 -11.46 9.40 -3.86
C ALA A 150 -11.91 10.39 -4.96
N ASP A 151 -13.12 10.94 -4.84
CA ASP A 151 -13.69 11.83 -5.86
C ASP A 151 -12.94 13.17 -5.92
N GLU A 152 -12.65 13.79 -4.76
CA GLU A 152 -11.84 15.02 -4.68
C GLU A 152 -10.43 14.80 -5.26
N PHE A 153 -9.84 13.63 -4.99
CA PHE A 153 -8.51 13.28 -5.48
C PHE A 153 -8.49 13.10 -6.99
N VAL A 154 -9.48 12.38 -7.54
CA VAL A 154 -9.62 12.16 -8.99
C VAL A 154 -9.82 13.47 -9.72
N GLU A 155 -10.71 14.33 -9.22
CA GLU A 155 -10.97 15.65 -9.79
C GLU A 155 -9.68 16.51 -9.80
N PHE A 156 -8.97 16.54 -8.67
CA PHE A 156 -7.72 17.29 -8.56
C PHE A 156 -6.66 16.80 -9.55
N VAL A 157 -6.41 15.48 -9.61
CA VAL A 157 -5.37 14.91 -10.50
C VAL A 157 -5.73 15.07 -11.97
N ASN A 158 -7.01 14.98 -12.33
CA ASN A 158 -7.44 15.24 -13.71
C ASN A 158 -7.36 16.73 -14.08
N GLY A 159 -7.47 17.64 -13.12
CA GLY A 159 -7.26 19.07 -13.31
C GLY A 159 -5.79 19.49 -13.46
N LEU A 160 -4.83 18.57 -13.22
CA LEU A 160 -3.39 18.83 -13.44
C LEU A 160 -2.96 18.61 -14.90
N LYS A 161 -3.82 18.04 -15.72
CA LYS A 161 -3.58 17.82 -17.16
C LYS A 161 -3.94 19.06 -17.94
#